data_cb5246bd776684c120d67f46d52fa77c
#
_entry.id   cb5246bd776684c120d67f46d52fa77c
#
_cell.length_a   1.000
_cell.length_b   1.000
_cell.length_c   1.000
_cell.angle_alpha   90.00
_cell.angle_beta   90.00
_cell.angle_gamma   90.00
#
_symmetry.space_group_name_H-M   'P 1'
#
loop_
_entity.id
_entity.type
_entity.pdbx_description
1 polymer ?
#
loop_
_entity_poly.entity_id
_entity_poly.type
_entity_poly.pdbx_seq_one_letter_code
_entity_poly.pdbx_strand_id
1 'polypeptide(L)'
;MDILKNRNFLLLFLGRIFTNIGDSLYYVAAMWLVYKLSGNPFYSGLAGFLTLLPSALQFLTGPFVDRWSIKNTLVITQVLQCILILIIPITHYFDLLTVQLLLIIMPIVAFIEQFAYPAQSKALPLLLHKTQLLKGNSLFSFAYQGIDLICTTLSGILVALLGAITLYVVDSLTFAITALLFFSLRMPKQTETGTSLSTKQYFTDLKEG
;
A
#
# COMPACT_ATOMS: atom_id res chain seq x y z
N MET A 1 13.20 -19.74 18.50
CA MET A 1 11.94 -19.08 18.91
C MET A 1 11.09 -18.80 17.68
N ASP A 2 9.83 -19.05 17.77
CA ASP A 2 8.93 -18.92 16.62
C ASP A 2 8.59 -17.44 16.38
N ILE A 3 8.96 -16.89 15.23
CA ILE A 3 8.75 -15.48 14.87
C ILE A 3 7.25 -15.11 14.96
N LEU A 4 6.39 -16.07 14.63
CA LEU A 4 4.93 -15.88 14.66
C LEU A 4 4.35 -15.74 16.08
N LYS A 5 5.13 -16.06 17.13
CA LYS A 5 4.74 -15.80 18.53
C LYS A 5 4.95 -14.33 18.93
N ASN A 6 5.73 -13.57 18.16
CA ASN A 6 5.86 -12.14 18.40
C ASN A 6 4.61 -11.42 17.88
N ARG A 7 3.78 -10.94 18.83
CA ARG A 7 2.51 -10.27 18.51
C ARG A 7 2.68 -9.09 17.55
N ASN A 8 3.68 -8.25 17.76
CA ASN A 8 3.89 -7.08 16.89
C ASN A 8 4.33 -7.48 15.48
N PHE A 9 5.20 -8.49 15.38
CA PHE A 9 5.55 -9.05 14.07
C PHE A 9 4.31 -9.64 13.37
N LEU A 10 3.49 -10.40 14.11
CA LEU A 10 2.29 -11.01 13.54
C LEU A 10 1.30 -9.94 13.04
N LEU A 11 1.07 -8.86 13.82
CA LEU A 11 0.22 -7.74 13.41
C LEU A 11 0.74 -7.06 12.14
N LEU A 12 2.06 -6.81 12.06
CA LEU A 12 2.70 -6.22 10.89
C LEU A 12 2.58 -7.15 9.68
N PHE A 13 2.81 -8.44 9.86
CA PHE A 13 2.75 -9.45 8.80
C PHE A 13 1.33 -9.67 8.27
N LEU A 14 0.33 -9.80 9.16
CA LEU A 14 -1.07 -9.90 8.75
C LEU A 14 -1.53 -8.63 8.05
N GLY A 15 -1.16 -7.46 8.56
CA GLY A 15 -1.44 -6.20 7.88
C GLY A 15 -0.88 -6.20 6.46
N ARG A 16 0.35 -6.68 6.25
CA ARG A 16 0.93 -6.82 4.90
C ARG A 16 0.14 -7.75 4.00
N ILE A 17 -0.30 -8.90 4.53
CA ILE A 17 -1.14 -9.85 3.79
C ILE A 17 -2.44 -9.18 3.34
N PHE A 18 -3.17 -8.53 4.25
CA PHE A 18 -4.44 -7.88 3.92
C PHE A 18 -4.26 -6.73 2.93
N THR A 19 -3.22 -5.90 3.10
CA THR A 19 -2.91 -4.83 2.14
C THR A 19 -2.66 -5.41 0.74
N ASN A 20 -1.81 -6.43 0.62
CA ASN A 20 -1.52 -7.01 -0.71
C ASN A 20 -2.72 -7.68 -1.37
N ILE A 21 -3.60 -8.33 -0.58
CA ILE A 21 -4.86 -8.85 -1.13
C ILE A 21 -5.69 -7.70 -1.71
N GLY A 22 -5.84 -6.62 -0.96
CA GLY A 22 -6.57 -5.44 -1.41
C GLY A 22 -5.97 -4.83 -2.67
N ASP A 23 -4.68 -4.49 -2.64
CA ASP A 23 -3.96 -3.87 -3.76
C ASP A 23 -4.08 -4.68 -5.06
N SER A 24 -3.94 -6.02 -4.98
CA SER A 24 -4.05 -6.90 -6.15
C SER A 24 -5.48 -6.92 -6.71
N LEU A 25 -6.50 -6.94 -5.85
CA LEU A 25 -7.90 -6.87 -6.27
C LEU A 25 -8.24 -5.51 -6.88
N TYR A 26 -7.79 -4.44 -6.22
CA TYR A 26 -7.95 -3.06 -6.65
C TYR A 26 -7.39 -2.83 -8.05
N TYR A 27 -6.14 -3.22 -8.31
CA TYR A 27 -5.46 -2.95 -9.58
C TYR A 27 -6.22 -3.52 -10.77
N VAL A 28 -6.63 -4.80 -10.70
CA VAL A 28 -7.36 -5.46 -11.80
C VAL A 28 -8.77 -4.88 -11.95
N ALA A 29 -9.47 -4.64 -10.83
CA ALA A 29 -10.80 -4.04 -10.84
C ALA A 29 -10.76 -2.62 -11.42
N ALA A 30 -9.72 -1.84 -11.14
CA ALA A 30 -9.52 -0.49 -11.63
C ALA A 30 -9.33 -0.46 -13.15
N MET A 31 -8.42 -1.28 -13.68
CA MET A 31 -8.18 -1.37 -15.13
C MET A 31 -9.45 -1.78 -15.89
N TRP A 32 -10.17 -2.78 -15.36
CA TRP A 32 -11.41 -3.24 -15.95
C TRP A 32 -12.51 -2.16 -15.92
N LEU A 33 -12.64 -1.45 -14.78
CA LEU A 33 -13.66 -0.41 -14.61
C LEU A 33 -13.40 0.80 -15.50
N VAL A 34 -12.16 1.23 -15.62
CA VAL A 34 -11.75 2.30 -16.55
C VAL A 34 -12.10 1.90 -18.00
N TYR A 35 -11.79 0.67 -18.40
CA TYR A 35 -12.16 0.18 -19.73
C TYR A 35 -13.67 0.15 -19.92
N LYS A 36 -14.43 -0.39 -18.96
CA LYS A 36 -15.88 -0.49 -19.03
C LYS A 36 -16.58 0.87 -19.15
N LEU A 37 -16.10 1.88 -18.44
CA LEU A 37 -16.68 3.22 -18.44
C LEU A 37 -16.28 4.03 -19.67
N SER A 38 -15.03 3.87 -20.15
CA SER A 38 -14.52 4.65 -21.27
C SER A 38 -14.85 4.05 -22.65
N GLY A 39 -15.04 2.73 -22.71
CA GLY A 39 -15.12 1.98 -23.97
C GLY A 39 -13.84 2.03 -24.84
N ASN A 40 -12.72 2.56 -24.29
CA ASN A 40 -11.50 2.79 -25.05
C ASN A 40 -10.26 2.29 -24.29
N PRO A 41 -9.48 1.33 -24.87
CA PRO A 41 -8.26 0.79 -24.26
C PRO A 41 -7.20 1.85 -23.92
N PHE A 42 -7.20 2.99 -24.61
CA PHE A 42 -6.27 4.09 -24.32
C PHE A 42 -6.36 4.56 -22.87
N TYR A 43 -7.57 4.70 -22.32
CA TYR A 43 -7.75 5.13 -20.94
C TYR A 43 -7.24 4.10 -19.92
N SER A 44 -7.36 2.80 -20.21
CA SER A 44 -6.76 1.76 -19.36
C SER A 44 -5.22 1.82 -19.40
N GLY A 45 -4.63 2.03 -20.58
CA GLY A 45 -3.20 2.27 -20.72
C GLY A 45 -2.74 3.52 -19.95
N LEU A 46 -3.51 4.62 -20.04
CA LEU A 46 -3.24 5.85 -19.32
C LEU A 46 -3.35 5.64 -17.80
N ALA A 47 -4.36 4.92 -17.32
CA ALA A 47 -4.52 4.57 -15.92
C ALA A 47 -3.31 3.77 -15.39
N GLY A 48 -2.88 2.75 -16.13
CA GLY A 48 -1.67 1.97 -15.83
C GLY A 48 -0.42 2.84 -15.77
N PHE A 49 -0.22 3.72 -16.73
CA PHE A 49 0.90 4.66 -16.74
C PHE A 49 0.88 5.59 -15.52
N LEU A 50 -0.27 6.18 -15.20
CA LEU A 50 -0.42 7.09 -14.06
C LEU A 50 -0.19 6.39 -12.71
N THR A 51 -0.52 5.11 -12.57
CA THR A 51 -0.25 4.34 -11.35
C THR A 51 1.23 3.94 -11.21
N LEU A 52 1.98 3.84 -12.31
CA LEU A 52 3.41 3.58 -12.28
C LEU A 52 4.25 4.83 -11.96
N LEU A 53 3.75 6.03 -12.25
CA LEU A 53 4.46 7.29 -12.00
C LEU A 53 4.94 7.45 -10.55
N PRO A 54 4.12 7.20 -9.51
CA PRO A 54 4.56 7.30 -8.12
C PRO A 54 5.72 6.37 -7.77
N SER A 55 5.77 5.16 -8.35
CA SER A 55 6.87 4.22 -8.10
C SER A 55 8.21 4.74 -8.64
N ALA A 56 8.19 5.45 -9.76
CA ALA A 56 9.39 6.13 -10.28
C ALA A 56 9.89 7.25 -9.36
N LEU A 57 9.00 7.81 -8.51
CA LEU A 57 9.32 8.85 -7.53
C LEU A 57 9.62 8.27 -6.13
N GLN A 58 9.63 6.96 -5.96
CA GLN A 58 9.80 6.30 -4.67
C GLN A 58 11.12 6.70 -3.97
N PHE A 59 12.18 6.97 -4.71
CA PHE A 59 13.45 7.44 -4.13
C PHE A 59 13.31 8.75 -3.35
N LEU A 60 12.30 9.57 -3.67
CA LEU A 60 12.01 10.81 -2.95
C LEU A 60 11.29 10.56 -1.62
N THR A 61 10.56 9.44 -1.48
CA THR A 61 9.75 9.17 -0.28
C THR A 61 10.58 8.67 0.91
N GLY A 62 11.73 8.02 0.66
CA GLY A 62 12.60 7.46 1.68
C GLY A 62 12.95 8.45 2.81
N PRO A 63 13.52 9.64 2.50
CA PRO A 63 13.90 10.63 3.50
C PRO A 63 12.73 11.19 4.32
N PHE A 64 11.51 11.22 3.76
CA PHE A 64 10.31 11.62 4.51
C PHE A 64 9.90 10.56 5.53
N VAL A 65 9.89 9.28 5.11
CA VAL A 65 9.59 8.14 5.99
C VAL A 65 10.64 8.01 7.10
N ASP A 66 11.88 8.46 6.88
CA ASP A 66 12.94 8.47 7.88
C ASP A 66 12.65 9.34 9.09
N ARG A 67 11.90 10.41 8.89
CA ARG A 67 11.58 11.41 9.91
C ARG A 67 10.23 11.16 10.60
N TRP A 68 9.39 10.34 10.02
CA TRP A 68 8.04 10.11 10.52
C TRP A 68 7.98 8.89 11.44
N SER A 69 7.05 8.94 12.38
CA SER A 69 6.74 7.77 13.20
C SER A 69 6.26 6.62 12.33
N ILE A 70 6.98 5.51 12.32
CA ILE A 70 6.65 4.31 11.54
C ILE A 70 5.19 3.92 11.74
N LYS A 71 4.73 3.85 12.99
CA LYS A 71 3.35 3.48 13.32
C LYS A 71 2.35 4.46 12.70
N ASN A 72 2.58 5.77 12.86
CA ASN A 72 1.66 6.77 12.32
C ASN A 72 1.63 6.73 10.80
N THR A 73 2.77 6.57 10.15
CA THR A 73 2.84 6.40 8.69
C THR A 73 2.02 5.21 8.24
N LEU A 74 2.21 4.05 8.88
CA LEU A 74 1.47 2.83 8.55
C LEU A 74 -0.05 2.99 8.74
N VAL A 75 -0.49 3.63 9.84
CA VAL A 75 -1.94 3.83 10.09
C VAL A 75 -2.53 4.85 9.13
N ILE A 76 -1.86 6.00 8.95
CA ILE A 76 -2.38 7.10 8.11
C ILE A 76 -2.48 6.65 6.66
N THR A 77 -1.49 5.96 6.12
CA THR A 77 -1.53 5.46 4.73
C THR A 77 -2.73 4.54 4.51
N GLN A 78 -2.99 3.61 5.42
CA GLN A 78 -4.12 2.68 5.29
C GLN A 78 -5.48 3.38 5.42
N VAL A 79 -5.60 4.35 6.33
CA VAL A 79 -6.83 5.13 6.48
C VAL A 79 -7.10 5.99 5.24
N LEU A 80 -6.09 6.65 4.70
CA LEU A 80 -6.22 7.46 3.49
C LEU A 80 -6.60 6.58 2.28
N GLN A 81 -5.96 5.42 2.09
CA GLN A 81 -6.30 4.49 1.02
C GLN A 81 -7.72 3.96 1.18
N CYS A 82 -8.13 3.56 2.39
CA CYS A 82 -9.51 3.15 2.68
C CYS A 82 -10.53 4.22 2.26
N ILE A 83 -10.31 5.49 2.65
CA ILE A 83 -11.22 6.59 2.32
C ILE A 83 -11.27 6.84 0.81
N LEU A 84 -10.12 6.91 0.14
CA LEU A 84 -10.04 7.17 -1.30
C LEU A 84 -10.72 6.06 -2.12
N ILE A 85 -10.51 4.81 -1.75
CA ILE A 85 -11.10 3.67 -2.44
C ILE A 85 -12.60 3.61 -2.22
N LEU A 86 -13.09 3.96 -1.02
CA LEU A 86 -14.52 4.05 -0.73
C LEU A 86 -15.25 5.13 -1.58
N ILE A 87 -14.57 6.15 -2.05
CA ILE A 87 -15.18 7.15 -2.94
C ILE A 87 -15.75 6.50 -4.20
N ILE A 88 -15.09 5.44 -4.70
CA ILE A 88 -15.49 4.79 -5.97
C ILE A 88 -16.85 4.08 -5.84
N PRO A 89 -17.13 3.18 -4.89
CA PRO A 89 -18.45 2.60 -4.74
C PRO A 89 -19.50 3.63 -4.33
N ILE A 90 -19.15 4.66 -3.54
CA ILE A 90 -20.06 5.73 -3.16
C ILE A 90 -20.51 6.53 -4.40
N THR A 91 -19.55 6.99 -5.22
CA THR A 91 -19.87 7.73 -6.44
C THR A 91 -20.62 6.87 -7.47
N HIS A 92 -20.34 5.58 -7.51
CA HIS A 92 -21.12 4.66 -8.33
C HIS A 92 -22.57 4.55 -7.88
N TYR A 93 -22.81 4.49 -6.58
CA TYR A 93 -24.17 4.41 -6.02
C TYR A 93 -25.02 5.65 -6.36
N PHE A 94 -24.39 6.81 -6.50
CA PHE A 94 -25.05 8.07 -6.87
C PHE A 94 -25.03 8.37 -8.36
N ASP A 95 -24.60 7.42 -9.20
CA ASP A 95 -24.41 7.59 -10.66
C ASP A 95 -23.46 8.75 -11.06
N LEU A 96 -22.53 9.09 -10.17
CA LEU A 96 -21.52 10.15 -10.35
C LEU A 96 -20.15 9.60 -10.77
N LEU A 97 -20.01 8.28 -10.91
CA LEU A 97 -18.72 7.67 -11.25
C LEU A 97 -18.33 7.98 -12.69
N THR A 98 -17.14 8.58 -12.85
CA THR A 98 -16.58 8.93 -14.15
C THR A 98 -15.17 8.37 -14.33
N VAL A 99 -14.73 8.24 -15.59
CA VAL A 99 -13.35 7.81 -15.91
C VAL A 99 -12.33 8.79 -15.32
N GLN A 100 -12.61 10.10 -15.38
CA GLN A 100 -11.73 11.14 -14.85
C GLN A 100 -11.51 10.98 -13.35
N LEU A 101 -12.56 10.65 -12.60
CA LEU A 101 -12.45 10.40 -11.16
C LEU A 101 -11.52 9.23 -10.87
N LEU A 102 -11.62 8.14 -11.61
CA LEU A 102 -10.73 6.99 -11.47
C LEU A 102 -9.28 7.37 -11.80
N LEU A 103 -9.04 8.08 -12.91
CA LEU A 103 -7.72 8.53 -13.33
C LEU A 103 -7.05 9.50 -12.34
N ILE A 104 -7.83 10.15 -11.47
CA ILE A 104 -7.32 10.99 -10.38
C ILE A 104 -7.05 10.15 -9.12
N ILE A 105 -8.00 9.29 -8.73
CA ILE A 105 -7.88 8.51 -7.49
C ILE A 105 -6.73 7.49 -7.59
N MET A 106 -6.60 6.79 -8.70
CA MET A 106 -5.61 5.72 -8.88
C MET A 106 -4.16 6.17 -8.60
N PRO A 107 -3.64 7.25 -9.22
CA PRO A 107 -2.28 7.69 -8.93
C PRO A 107 -2.10 8.24 -7.51
N ILE A 108 -3.16 8.80 -6.90
CA ILE A 108 -3.10 9.26 -5.50
C ILE A 108 -2.97 8.06 -4.56
N VAL A 109 -3.75 7.01 -4.75
CA VAL A 109 -3.66 5.76 -3.98
C VAL A 109 -2.27 5.14 -4.14
N ALA A 110 -1.79 5.03 -5.39
CA ALA A 110 -0.46 4.52 -5.69
C ALA A 110 0.67 5.37 -5.05
N PHE A 111 0.50 6.69 -4.99
CA PHE A 111 1.46 7.58 -4.32
C PHE A 111 1.49 7.38 -2.81
N ILE A 112 0.34 7.21 -2.17
CA ILE A 112 0.25 6.94 -0.73
C ILE A 112 0.92 5.60 -0.39
N GLU A 113 0.77 4.59 -1.25
CA GLU A 113 1.40 3.28 -1.09
C GLU A 113 2.94 3.36 -1.02
N GLN A 114 3.57 4.32 -1.73
CA GLN A 114 5.02 4.49 -1.71
C GLN A 114 5.60 4.79 -0.32
N PHE A 115 4.78 5.22 0.64
CA PHE A 115 5.20 5.42 2.03
C PHE A 115 5.03 4.17 2.90
N ALA A 116 4.09 3.29 2.55
CA ALA A 116 3.77 2.11 3.34
C ALA A 116 4.90 1.07 3.34
N TYR A 117 5.48 0.77 2.17
CA TYR A 117 6.54 -0.22 2.03
C TYR A 117 7.83 0.12 2.80
N PRO A 118 8.43 1.32 2.65
CA PRO A 118 9.59 1.70 3.45
C PRO A 118 9.31 1.69 4.95
N ALA A 119 8.12 2.13 5.39
CA ALA A 119 7.75 2.11 6.80
C ALA A 119 7.69 0.69 7.37
N GLN A 120 7.13 -0.28 6.61
CA GLN A 120 7.12 -1.68 7.00
C GLN A 120 8.52 -2.29 7.06
N SER A 121 9.36 -2.00 6.05
CA SER A 121 10.75 -2.48 5.98
C SER A 121 11.58 -1.99 7.16
N LYS A 122 11.36 -0.75 7.62
CA LYS A 122 11.98 -0.19 8.82
C LYS A 122 11.45 -0.78 10.12
N ALA A 123 10.16 -1.15 10.16
CA ALA A 123 9.56 -1.76 11.34
C ALA A 123 10.15 -3.14 11.63
N LEU A 124 10.52 -3.90 10.61
CA LEU A 124 10.93 -5.29 10.74
C LEU A 124 12.16 -5.50 11.65
N PRO A 125 13.30 -4.77 11.46
CA PRO A 125 14.46 -4.92 12.33
C PRO A 125 14.25 -4.40 13.76
N LEU A 126 13.23 -3.57 13.99
CA LEU A 126 12.87 -3.11 15.34
C LEU A 126 12.05 -4.14 16.12
N LEU A 127 11.40 -5.06 15.42
CA LEU A 127 10.52 -6.08 15.99
C LEU A 127 11.18 -7.45 16.11
N LEU A 128 12.26 -7.72 15.36
CA LEU A 128 12.92 -9.02 15.29
C LEU A 128 14.39 -8.93 15.71
N HIS A 129 14.89 -10.01 16.31
CA HIS A 129 16.33 -10.17 16.53
C HIS A 129 17.09 -10.36 15.20
N LYS A 130 18.36 -9.97 15.16
CA LYS A 130 19.22 -10.07 13.95
C LYS A 130 19.20 -11.47 13.34
N THR A 131 19.20 -12.52 14.16
CA THR A 131 19.15 -13.93 13.70
C THR A 131 17.82 -14.34 13.06
N GLN A 132 16.77 -13.55 13.25
CA GLN A 132 15.42 -13.82 12.73
C GLN A 132 15.08 -12.99 11.50
N LEU A 133 15.89 -11.97 11.18
CA LEU A 133 15.62 -11.04 10.07
C LEU A 133 15.52 -11.73 8.72
N LEU A 134 16.39 -12.73 8.45
CA LEU A 134 16.32 -13.49 7.20
C LEU A 134 14.95 -14.17 7.04
N LYS A 135 14.47 -14.85 8.08
CA LYS A 135 13.16 -15.51 8.06
C LYS A 135 12.02 -14.50 7.97
N GLY A 136 12.13 -13.37 8.69
CA GLY A 136 11.17 -12.27 8.62
C GLY A 136 11.07 -11.69 7.21
N ASN A 137 12.19 -11.38 6.58
CA ASN A 137 12.23 -10.87 5.21
C ASN A 137 11.67 -11.89 4.20
N SER A 138 11.97 -13.19 4.36
CA SER A 138 11.41 -14.24 3.50
C SER A 138 9.88 -14.31 3.59
N LEU A 139 9.31 -14.22 4.80
CA LEU A 139 7.87 -14.19 4.99
C LEU A 139 7.24 -12.94 4.37
N PHE A 140 7.88 -11.77 4.50
CA PHE A 140 7.42 -10.53 3.87
C PHE A 140 7.50 -10.60 2.35
N SER A 141 8.58 -11.16 1.79
CA SER A 141 8.69 -11.38 0.35
C SER A 141 7.61 -12.33 -0.16
N PHE A 142 7.31 -13.39 0.58
CA PHE A 142 6.21 -14.29 0.25
C PHE A 142 4.85 -13.58 0.32
N ALA A 143 4.60 -12.79 1.36
CA ALA A 143 3.37 -12.02 1.49
C ALA A 143 3.23 -11.00 0.34
N TYR A 144 4.33 -10.39 -0.09
CA TYR A 144 4.33 -9.40 -1.17
C TYR A 144 4.17 -10.06 -2.54
N GLN A 145 5.05 -10.98 -2.91
CA GLN A 145 5.10 -11.55 -4.26
C GLN A 145 4.17 -12.75 -4.43
N GLY A 146 4.11 -13.62 -3.41
CA GLY A 146 3.31 -14.86 -3.49
C GLY A 146 1.81 -14.58 -3.45
N ILE A 147 1.38 -13.69 -2.55
CA ILE A 147 -0.03 -13.30 -2.45
C ILE A 147 -0.45 -12.48 -3.67
N ASP A 148 0.40 -11.55 -4.11
CA ASP A 148 0.12 -10.74 -5.29
C ASP A 148 -0.11 -11.63 -6.53
N LEU A 149 0.76 -12.58 -6.79
CA LEU A 149 0.61 -13.51 -7.91
C LEU A 149 -0.71 -14.29 -7.86
N ILE A 150 -1.07 -14.80 -6.68
CA ILE A 150 -2.31 -15.57 -6.49
C ILE A 150 -3.53 -14.65 -6.67
N CYS A 151 -3.54 -13.52 -5.96
CA CYS A 151 -4.68 -12.61 -5.96
C CYS A 151 -4.89 -11.93 -7.32
N THR A 152 -3.83 -11.49 -8.00
CA THR A 152 -3.93 -10.92 -9.34
C THR A 152 -4.47 -11.94 -10.34
N THR A 153 -4.02 -13.20 -10.26
CA THR A 153 -4.55 -14.27 -11.12
C THR A 153 -6.04 -14.53 -10.88
N LEU A 154 -6.47 -14.51 -9.62
CA LEU A 154 -7.87 -14.73 -9.25
C LEU A 154 -8.75 -13.50 -9.47
N SER A 155 -8.17 -12.29 -9.45
CA SER A 155 -8.91 -11.02 -9.53
C SER A 155 -9.75 -10.91 -10.78
N GLY A 156 -9.25 -11.39 -11.94
CA GLY A 156 -10.03 -11.40 -13.17
C GLY A 156 -11.32 -12.23 -13.05
N ILE A 157 -11.26 -13.39 -12.42
CA ILE A 157 -12.42 -14.25 -12.15
C ILE A 157 -13.35 -13.56 -11.15
N LEU A 158 -12.80 -12.97 -10.10
CA LEU A 158 -13.59 -12.26 -9.08
C LEU A 158 -14.29 -11.02 -9.66
N VAL A 159 -13.64 -10.26 -10.52
CA VAL A 159 -14.27 -9.14 -11.25
C VAL A 159 -15.44 -9.64 -12.11
N ALA A 160 -15.26 -10.75 -12.81
CA ALA A 160 -16.33 -11.32 -13.66
C ALA A 160 -17.51 -11.83 -12.86
N LEU A 161 -17.27 -12.43 -11.69
CA LEU A 161 -18.34 -13.02 -10.85
C LEU A 161 -19.02 -12.00 -9.95
N LEU A 162 -18.26 -11.10 -9.31
CA LEU A 162 -18.75 -10.20 -8.26
C LEU A 162 -18.90 -8.75 -8.75
N GLY A 163 -18.28 -8.42 -9.87
CA GLY A 163 -18.19 -7.06 -10.38
C GLY A 163 -17.09 -6.22 -9.70
N ALA A 164 -16.56 -5.24 -10.43
CA ALA A 164 -15.46 -4.41 -9.94
C ALA A 164 -15.84 -3.60 -8.69
N ILE A 165 -17.05 -3.07 -8.61
CA ILE A 165 -17.51 -2.25 -7.49
C ILE A 165 -17.50 -3.03 -6.17
N THR A 166 -17.91 -4.30 -6.20
CA THR A 166 -17.82 -5.17 -5.02
C THR A 166 -16.38 -5.36 -4.57
N LEU A 167 -15.45 -5.51 -5.51
CA LEU A 167 -14.03 -5.64 -5.17
C LEU A 167 -13.46 -4.36 -4.54
N TYR A 168 -13.90 -3.18 -4.95
CA TYR A 168 -13.53 -1.93 -4.28
C TYR A 168 -14.05 -1.85 -2.83
N VAL A 169 -15.25 -2.38 -2.57
CA VAL A 169 -15.77 -2.48 -1.19
C VAL A 169 -14.93 -3.45 -0.38
N VAL A 170 -14.62 -4.63 -0.94
CA VAL A 170 -13.74 -5.62 -0.27
C VAL A 170 -12.37 -5.03 0.01
N ASP A 171 -11.78 -4.33 -0.94
CA ASP A 171 -10.48 -3.69 -0.80
C ASP A 171 -10.50 -2.61 0.30
N SER A 172 -11.49 -1.73 0.31
CA SER A 172 -11.63 -0.75 1.38
C SER A 172 -11.74 -1.39 2.77
N LEU A 173 -12.39 -2.56 2.88
CA LEU A 173 -12.45 -3.33 4.11
C LEU A 173 -11.07 -3.91 4.49
N THR A 174 -10.29 -4.39 3.53
CA THR A 174 -8.92 -4.86 3.82
C THR A 174 -8.05 -3.74 4.37
N PHE A 175 -8.12 -2.53 3.82
CA PHE A 175 -7.43 -1.36 4.34
C PHE A 175 -7.92 -0.94 5.73
N ALA A 176 -9.23 -0.98 5.99
CA ALA A 176 -9.77 -0.70 7.32
C ALA A 176 -9.26 -1.70 8.37
N ILE A 177 -9.29 -3.00 8.04
CA ILE A 177 -8.74 -4.06 8.91
C ILE A 177 -7.25 -3.82 9.15
N THR A 178 -6.49 -3.52 8.11
CA THR A 178 -5.05 -3.25 8.21
C THR A 178 -4.75 -2.02 9.07
N ALA A 179 -5.54 -0.95 8.94
CA ALA A 179 -5.42 0.24 9.79
C ALA A 179 -5.60 -0.12 11.27
N LEU A 180 -6.58 -0.97 11.61
CA LEU A 180 -6.82 -1.44 12.98
C LEU A 180 -5.66 -2.32 13.49
N LEU A 181 -5.12 -3.21 12.65
CA LEU A 181 -3.96 -4.02 12.98
C LEU A 181 -2.74 -3.14 13.27
N PHE A 182 -2.46 -2.15 12.43
CA PHE A 182 -1.33 -1.23 12.61
C PHE A 182 -1.55 -0.26 13.78
N PHE A 183 -2.78 0.15 14.06
CA PHE A 183 -3.09 0.92 15.26
C PHE A 183 -2.77 0.15 16.54
N SER A 184 -2.96 -1.17 16.52
CA SER A 184 -2.66 -2.07 17.64
C SER A 184 -1.18 -2.39 17.82
N LEU A 185 -0.30 -1.98 16.85
CA LEU A 185 1.14 -2.16 16.94
C LEU A 185 1.73 -1.37 18.12
N ARG A 186 2.62 -2.02 18.87
CA ARG A 186 3.45 -1.38 19.89
C ARG A 186 4.88 -1.32 19.37
N MET A 187 5.23 -0.18 18.78
CA MET A 187 6.60 0.07 18.33
C MET A 187 7.47 0.53 19.50
N PRO A 188 8.72 0.06 19.61
CA PRO A 188 9.69 0.65 20.53
C PRO A 188 9.81 2.14 20.25
N LYS A 189 9.96 2.96 21.30
CA LYS A 189 10.26 4.38 21.11
C LYS A 189 11.55 4.47 20.31
N GLN A 190 11.46 5.01 19.10
CA GLN A 190 12.64 5.45 18.38
C GLN A 190 13.23 6.58 19.21
N THR A 191 14.44 6.38 19.73
CA THR A 191 15.29 7.49 20.14
C THR A 191 15.50 8.28 18.85
N GLU A 192 14.87 9.45 18.76
CA GLU A 192 15.16 10.40 17.70
C GLU A 192 16.66 10.67 17.77
N THR A 193 17.44 9.98 16.97
CA THR A 193 18.78 10.42 16.63
C THR A 193 18.56 11.64 15.72
N GLY A 194 18.26 12.73 16.40
CA GLY A 194 18.01 14.04 15.78
C GLY A 194 19.30 14.58 15.19
N THR A 195 19.72 14.06 14.08
CA THR A 195 20.48 14.83 13.10
C THR A 195 19.45 15.52 12.23
N SER A 196 19.14 16.75 12.58
CA SER A 196 18.47 17.68 11.67
C SER A 196 19.40 17.86 10.47
N LEU A 197 19.28 16.97 9.49
CA LEU A 197 19.95 17.15 8.22
C LEU A 197 19.42 18.45 7.63
N SER A 198 20.29 19.45 7.54
CA SER A 198 20.03 20.69 6.78
C SER A 198 19.57 20.31 5.37
N THR A 199 18.69 21.10 4.78
CA THR A 199 18.25 20.92 3.39
C THR A 199 19.43 20.75 2.42
N LYS A 200 20.58 21.32 2.76
CA LYS A 200 21.86 21.15 2.04
C LYS A 200 22.38 19.70 2.11
N GLN A 201 22.26 19.04 3.25
CA GLN A 201 22.74 17.67 3.46
C GLN A 201 21.85 16.67 2.69
N TYR A 202 20.56 16.93 2.60
CA TYR A 202 19.62 16.18 1.76
C TYR A 202 20.01 16.15 0.27
N PHE A 203 20.39 17.30 -0.28
CA PHE A 203 20.85 17.38 -1.68
C PHE A 203 22.24 16.77 -1.90
N THR A 204 23.06 16.71 -0.86
CA THR A 204 24.40 16.06 -0.94
C THR A 204 24.23 14.53 -0.94
N ASP A 205 23.37 14.00 -0.06
CA ASP A 205 23.09 12.55 0.03
C ASP A 205 22.41 12.02 -1.24
N LEU A 206 21.55 12.85 -1.88
CA LEU A 206 20.95 12.52 -3.20
C LEU A 206 21.98 12.52 -4.35
N LYS A 207 23.11 13.17 -4.18
CA LYS A 207 24.17 13.28 -5.21
C LYS A 207 25.23 12.19 -5.09
N GLU A 208 25.33 11.56 -3.91
CA GLU A 208 26.29 10.51 -3.60
C GLU A 208 25.72 9.08 -3.73
N GLY A 209 24.37 8.92 -3.89
CA GLY A 209 23.66 7.64 -4.12
C GLY A 209 23.26 7.47 -5.57
#